data_5733d6ad747d669a2d4e372645da2229
#
_entry.id   5733d6ad747d669a2d4e372645da2229
#
_cell.length_a   1.000
_cell.length_b   1.000
_cell.length_c   1.000
_cell.angle_alpha   90.00
_cell.angle_beta   90.00
_cell.angle_gamma   90.00
#
_symmetry.space_group_name_H-M   'P 1'
#
loop_
_entity.id
_entity.type
_entity.pdbx_description
1 polymer ?
#
loop_
_entity_poly.entity_id
_entity_poly.type
_entity_poly.pdbx_seq_one_letter_code
_entity_poly.pdbx_strand_id
1 'polypeptide(L)'
;MDKINAVITGIGGYVPEDVLTNEEISKMVDTNDEWIMTRVGIKERRILRGEGKGLSFMGIRAVNQLLEKTHTNAEDVEVLLTATTTPDHHFPTTSSIIAYHTGCKNAMTFDMQGACAGFLYALETGANYIRSGRYKKVVVVSGDKMTAITDYTDRSTCPLFGDGCGAVLLEPTTEEIGIMDTILRTDGIGYSHLIMKSGGSAYPPTHETVDNHEHFVYQDGRYVFKY
;
A
#
# COMPACT_ATOMS: atom_id res chain seq x y z
N MET A 1 -26.80 14.19 20.40
CA MET A 1 -26.02 14.39 19.16
C MET A 1 -26.31 13.19 18.26
N ASP A 2 -26.68 13.47 17.02
CA ASP A 2 -26.90 12.38 16.07
C ASP A 2 -25.62 11.59 15.88
N LYS A 3 -25.73 10.27 15.72
CA LYS A 3 -24.57 9.40 15.51
C LYS A 3 -23.94 9.73 14.15
N ILE A 4 -22.71 10.23 14.16
CA ILE A 4 -21.93 10.46 12.96
C ILE A 4 -21.27 9.13 12.55
N ASN A 5 -21.45 8.74 11.30
CA ASN A 5 -20.75 7.61 10.68
C ASN A 5 -19.83 8.11 9.55
N ALA A 6 -18.89 7.28 9.13
CA ALA A 6 -18.00 7.54 8.01
C ALA A 6 -18.46 6.78 6.76
N VAL A 7 -18.56 7.47 5.62
CA VAL A 7 -18.91 6.88 4.35
C VAL A 7 -17.80 7.14 3.32
N ILE A 8 -17.54 6.18 2.43
CA ILE A 8 -16.65 6.38 1.28
C ILE A 8 -17.45 7.12 0.21
N THR A 9 -17.06 8.37 -0.08
CA THR A 9 -17.72 9.23 -1.08
C THR A 9 -16.97 9.28 -2.40
N GLY A 10 -15.72 8.82 -2.43
CA GLY A 10 -14.92 8.79 -3.64
C GLY A 10 -13.82 7.76 -3.61
N ILE A 11 -13.43 7.33 -4.80
CA ILE A 11 -12.32 6.41 -5.02
C ILE A 11 -11.44 6.85 -6.18
N GLY A 12 -10.14 6.71 -6.02
CA GLY A 12 -9.14 6.90 -7.05
C GLY A 12 -8.14 5.75 -7.06
N GLY A 13 -7.40 5.61 -8.15
CA GLY A 13 -6.40 4.55 -8.23
C GLY A 13 -5.43 4.79 -9.37
N TYR A 14 -4.28 4.17 -9.24
CA TYR A 14 -3.27 4.14 -10.29
C TYR A 14 -2.54 2.79 -10.27
N VAL A 15 -2.39 2.22 -11.44
CA VAL A 15 -1.50 1.08 -11.71
C VAL A 15 -0.51 1.49 -12.79
N PRO A 16 0.76 1.07 -12.71
CA PRO A 16 1.75 1.35 -13.75
C PRO A 16 1.34 0.83 -15.14
N GLU A 17 1.85 1.46 -16.19
CA GLU A 17 1.59 1.04 -17.58
C GLU A 17 2.40 -0.19 -17.95
N ASP A 18 3.64 -0.30 -17.44
CA ASP A 18 4.52 -1.42 -17.70
C ASP A 18 3.96 -2.72 -17.12
N VAL A 19 4.04 -3.78 -17.92
CA VAL A 19 3.58 -5.12 -17.58
C VAL A 19 4.77 -6.06 -17.49
N LEU A 20 4.76 -6.96 -16.51
CA LEU A 20 5.67 -8.10 -16.41
C LEU A 20 4.85 -9.38 -16.55
N THR A 21 5.05 -10.09 -17.63
CA THR A 21 4.31 -11.33 -17.98
C THR A 21 4.93 -12.56 -17.33
N ASN A 22 4.18 -13.68 -17.30
CA ASN A 22 4.70 -14.97 -16.85
C ASN A 22 5.83 -15.48 -17.76
N GLU A 23 5.76 -15.18 -19.07
CA GLU A 23 6.82 -15.52 -20.02
C GLU A 23 8.13 -14.78 -19.68
N GLU A 24 8.07 -13.51 -19.31
CA GLU A 24 9.26 -12.75 -18.92
C GLU A 24 9.85 -13.28 -17.60
N ILE A 25 9.02 -13.63 -16.61
CA ILE A 25 9.47 -14.25 -15.36
C ILE A 25 10.13 -15.61 -15.61
N SER A 26 9.62 -16.41 -16.53
CA SER A 26 10.23 -17.70 -16.89
C SER A 26 11.64 -17.59 -17.50
N LYS A 27 12.03 -16.41 -17.97
CA LYS A 27 13.40 -16.13 -18.40
C LYS A 27 14.34 -15.77 -17.25
N MET A 28 13.81 -15.43 -16.08
CA MET A 28 14.58 -15.02 -14.90
C MET A 28 14.77 -16.16 -13.91
N VAL A 29 13.73 -16.98 -13.71
CA VAL A 29 13.73 -18.10 -12.76
C VAL A 29 13.10 -19.36 -13.37
N ASP A 30 13.41 -20.53 -12.80
CA ASP A 30 12.88 -21.83 -13.24
C ASP A 30 11.38 -21.96 -12.93
N THR A 31 10.54 -21.46 -13.84
CA THR A 31 9.06 -21.48 -13.76
C THR A 31 8.45 -21.42 -15.17
N ASN A 32 7.13 -21.50 -15.25
CA ASN A 32 6.37 -21.31 -16.49
C ASN A 32 4.96 -20.78 -16.20
N ASP A 33 4.26 -20.36 -17.26
CA ASP A 33 2.90 -19.80 -17.16
C ASP A 33 1.91 -20.78 -16.51
N GLU A 34 1.94 -22.05 -16.89
CA GLU A 34 1.03 -23.08 -16.34
C GLU A 34 1.22 -23.25 -14.84
N TRP A 35 2.47 -23.30 -14.38
CA TRP A 35 2.77 -23.40 -12.95
C TRP A 35 2.28 -22.19 -12.17
N ILE A 36 2.57 -20.98 -12.67
CA ILE A 36 2.16 -19.73 -12.02
C ILE A 36 0.63 -19.63 -11.99
N MET A 37 -0.05 -19.88 -13.11
CA MET A 37 -1.51 -19.82 -13.19
C MET A 37 -2.18 -20.83 -12.27
N THR A 38 -1.66 -22.06 -12.21
CA THR A 38 -2.24 -23.12 -11.36
C THR A 38 -2.05 -22.85 -9.87
N ARG A 39 -0.92 -22.25 -9.47
CA ARG A 39 -0.54 -22.05 -8.07
C ARG A 39 -1.04 -20.75 -7.49
N VAL A 40 -1.01 -19.67 -8.26
CA VAL A 40 -1.29 -18.31 -7.77
C VAL A 40 -2.33 -17.56 -8.60
N GLY A 41 -2.68 -18.04 -9.80
CA GLY A 41 -3.69 -17.42 -10.65
C GLY A 41 -3.29 -16.07 -11.26
N ILE A 42 -2.01 -15.68 -11.19
CA ILE A 42 -1.53 -14.38 -11.66
C ILE A 42 -1.03 -14.52 -13.09
N LYS A 43 -1.66 -13.78 -14.02
CA LYS A 43 -1.30 -13.75 -15.44
C LYS A 43 -0.18 -12.74 -15.74
N GLU A 44 -0.25 -11.58 -15.12
CA GLU A 44 0.68 -10.47 -15.33
C GLU A 44 0.78 -9.59 -14.07
N ARG A 45 1.84 -8.78 -13.94
CA ARG A 45 2.05 -7.80 -12.88
C ARG A 45 2.27 -6.43 -13.49
N ARG A 46 1.71 -5.42 -12.86
CA ARG A 46 2.03 -4.03 -13.16
C ARG A 46 3.27 -3.64 -12.39
N ILE A 47 4.25 -3.03 -13.05
CA ILE A 47 5.54 -2.68 -12.46
C ILE A 47 5.89 -1.23 -12.73
N LEU A 48 6.32 -0.50 -11.70
CA LEU A 48 6.70 0.89 -11.79
C LEU A 48 8.19 1.02 -12.10
N ARG A 49 8.51 1.34 -13.35
CA ARG A 49 9.88 1.58 -13.79
C ARG A 49 10.25 3.06 -13.67
N GLY A 50 11.54 3.30 -13.55
CA GLY A 50 12.17 4.63 -13.56
C GLY A 50 12.76 5.02 -12.22
N GLU A 51 13.91 5.66 -12.28
CA GLU A 51 14.61 6.20 -11.12
C GLU A 51 13.77 7.29 -10.44
N GLY A 52 13.85 7.36 -9.11
CA GLY A 52 13.12 8.35 -8.31
C GLY A 52 11.61 8.17 -8.24
N LYS A 53 11.05 7.11 -8.85
CA LYS A 53 9.63 6.79 -8.75
C LYS A 53 9.39 5.77 -7.64
N GLY A 54 8.87 6.23 -6.51
CA GLY A 54 8.44 5.42 -5.38
C GLY A 54 6.93 5.28 -5.30
N LEU A 55 6.42 4.90 -4.14
CA LEU A 55 4.98 4.81 -3.90
C LEU A 55 4.29 6.17 -4.07
N SER A 56 4.93 7.27 -3.65
CA SER A 56 4.35 8.61 -3.79
C SER A 56 3.97 8.94 -5.23
N PHE A 57 4.77 8.48 -6.22
CA PHE A 57 4.45 8.67 -7.63
C PHE A 57 3.08 8.10 -8.02
N MET A 58 2.73 6.93 -7.51
CA MET A 58 1.43 6.29 -7.72
C MET A 58 0.34 6.93 -6.86
N GLY A 59 0.65 7.22 -5.60
CA GLY A 59 -0.27 7.86 -4.65
C GLY A 59 -0.74 9.25 -5.10
N ILE A 60 0.16 10.08 -5.63
CA ILE A 60 -0.18 11.39 -6.21
C ILE A 60 -1.23 11.24 -7.32
N ARG A 61 -1.07 10.25 -8.19
CA ARG A 61 -2.02 10.00 -9.29
C ARG A 61 -3.36 9.48 -8.79
N ALA A 62 -3.34 8.59 -7.82
CA ALA A 62 -4.55 8.06 -7.21
C ALA A 62 -5.34 9.16 -6.49
N VAL A 63 -4.67 10.03 -5.73
CA VAL A 63 -5.31 11.14 -5.03
C VAL A 63 -5.81 12.21 -6.00
N ASN A 64 -5.02 12.59 -7.02
CA ASN A 64 -5.49 13.56 -8.02
C ASN A 64 -6.73 13.05 -8.76
N GLN A 65 -6.76 11.77 -9.15
CA GLN A 65 -7.95 11.16 -9.76
C GLN A 65 -9.15 11.17 -8.82
N LEU A 66 -8.94 10.90 -7.53
CA LEU A 66 -9.98 10.96 -6.51
C LEU A 66 -10.56 12.38 -6.39
N LEU A 67 -9.70 13.39 -6.23
CA LEU A 67 -10.10 14.80 -6.05
C LEU A 67 -10.86 15.30 -7.29
N GLU A 68 -10.40 14.94 -8.49
CA GLU A 68 -11.09 15.28 -9.74
C GLU A 68 -12.48 14.65 -9.82
N LYS A 69 -12.60 13.34 -9.56
CA LYS A 69 -13.89 12.61 -9.62
C LYS A 69 -14.92 13.09 -8.60
N THR A 70 -14.44 13.53 -7.42
CA THR A 70 -15.31 14.00 -6.34
C THR A 70 -15.53 15.51 -6.34
N HIS A 71 -14.88 16.23 -7.27
CA HIS A 71 -14.84 17.69 -7.28
C HIS A 71 -14.43 18.30 -5.93
N THR A 72 -13.56 17.57 -5.20
CA THR A 72 -13.05 18.01 -3.89
C THR A 72 -11.87 18.94 -4.08
N ASN A 73 -11.91 20.12 -3.42
CA ASN A 73 -10.74 20.98 -3.36
C ASN A 73 -9.67 20.34 -2.48
N ALA A 74 -8.43 20.26 -2.96
CA ALA A 74 -7.33 19.68 -2.20
C ALA A 74 -7.10 20.34 -0.84
N GLU A 75 -7.35 21.65 -0.72
CA GLU A 75 -7.22 22.39 0.52
C GLU A 75 -8.28 22.05 1.57
N ASP A 76 -9.39 21.41 1.16
CA ASP A 76 -10.45 20.95 2.06
C ASP A 76 -10.11 19.59 2.72
N VAL A 77 -9.08 18.89 2.24
CA VAL A 77 -8.60 17.65 2.85
C VAL A 77 -7.92 17.99 4.18
N GLU A 78 -8.44 17.44 5.26
CA GLU A 78 -7.97 17.74 6.63
C GLU A 78 -7.02 16.66 7.17
N VAL A 79 -7.11 15.42 6.65
CA VAL A 79 -6.23 14.31 7.01
C VAL A 79 -5.91 13.51 5.75
N LEU A 80 -4.63 13.15 5.56
CA LEU A 80 -4.19 12.22 4.53
C LEU A 80 -3.31 11.14 5.17
N LEU A 81 -3.82 9.91 5.18
CA LEU A 81 -3.15 8.73 5.71
C LEU A 81 -2.63 7.89 4.55
N THR A 82 -1.40 7.37 4.67
CA THR A 82 -0.88 6.40 3.70
C THR A 82 -0.52 5.09 4.38
N ALA A 83 -1.15 3.99 3.96
CA ALA A 83 -0.78 2.64 4.39
C ALA A 83 0.15 2.00 3.37
N THR A 84 1.36 1.66 3.78
CA THR A 84 2.39 1.08 2.91
C THR A 84 3.45 0.31 3.68
N THR A 85 4.06 -0.68 3.04
CA THR A 85 5.28 -1.36 3.49
C THR A 85 6.52 -0.93 2.70
N THR A 86 6.32 -0.16 1.63
CA THR A 86 7.38 0.32 0.73
C THR A 86 7.35 1.85 0.62
N PRO A 87 7.55 2.57 1.74
CA PRO A 87 7.59 4.02 1.71
C PRO A 87 8.74 4.50 0.84
N ASP A 88 8.61 5.71 0.28
CA ASP A 88 9.69 6.32 -0.52
C ASP A 88 10.97 6.49 0.29
N HIS A 89 10.82 6.85 1.56
CA HIS A 89 11.90 7.08 2.53
C HIS A 89 11.45 6.67 3.93
N HIS A 90 12.39 6.42 4.84
CA HIS A 90 12.05 6.28 6.26
C HIS A 90 11.50 7.59 6.85
N PHE A 91 11.99 8.72 6.36
CA PHE A 91 11.47 10.08 6.57
C PHE A 91 11.95 10.99 5.42
N PRO A 92 11.16 11.98 4.98
CA PRO A 92 9.80 12.28 5.42
C PRO A 92 8.81 11.15 5.08
N THR A 93 7.59 11.22 5.63
CA THR A 93 6.53 10.25 5.32
C THR A 93 6.09 10.35 3.87
N THR A 94 5.70 9.23 3.27
CA THR A 94 5.16 9.18 1.91
C THR A 94 3.88 10.01 1.80
N SER A 95 3.05 10.01 2.85
CA SER A 95 1.85 10.84 2.94
C SER A 95 2.14 12.34 2.83
N SER A 96 3.23 12.83 3.45
CA SER A 96 3.60 14.24 3.34
C SER A 96 4.07 14.62 1.92
N ILE A 97 4.75 13.72 1.23
CA ILE A 97 5.15 13.90 -0.16
C ILE A 97 3.90 13.95 -1.06
N ILE A 98 2.95 13.03 -0.86
CA ILE A 98 1.70 13.00 -1.61
C ILE A 98 0.91 14.30 -1.36
N ALA A 99 0.73 14.70 -0.10
CA ALA A 99 -0.02 15.91 0.25
C ALA A 99 0.59 17.18 -0.38
N TYR A 100 1.92 17.29 -0.36
CA TYR A 100 2.62 18.41 -1.00
C TYR A 100 2.33 18.50 -2.51
N HIS A 101 2.46 17.38 -3.23
CA HIS A 101 2.29 17.35 -4.68
C HIS A 101 0.83 17.38 -5.16
N THR A 102 -0.13 17.06 -4.30
CA THR A 102 -1.56 17.13 -4.62
C THR A 102 -2.23 18.41 -4.15
N GLY A 103 -1.49 19.28 -3.43
CA GLY A 103 -2.03 20.53 -2.90
C GLY A 103 -2.87 20.38 -1.63
N CYS A 104 -2.85 19.22 -0.96
CA CYS A 104 -3.53 18.99 0.33
C CYS A 104 -2.77 19.65 1.49
N LYS A 105 -2.49 20.93 1.37
CA LYS A 105 -1.57 21.67 2.27
C LYS A 105 -2.09 21.83 3.70
N ASN A 106 -3.40 21.66 3.93
CA ASN A 106 -4.02 21.76 5.24
C ASN A 106 -4.14 20.39 5.94
N ALA A 107 -3.75 19.30 5.26
CA ALA A 107 -3.91 17.96 5.79
C ALA A 107 -2.86 17.61 6.84
N MET A 108 -3.32 17.06 7.98
CA MET A 108 -2.47 16.28 8.86
C MET A 108 -2.06 14.98 8.15
N THR A 109 -0.77 14.65 8.12
CA THR A 109 -0.27 13.49 7.39
C THR A 109 0.56 12.55 8.24
N PHE A 110 0.38 11.25 8.05
CA PHE A 110 1.29 10.21 8.58
C PHE A 110 1.15 8.90 7.81
N ASP A 111 2.20 8.09 7.84
CA ASP A 111 2.20 6.75 7.27
C ASP A 111 1.85 5.71 8.33
N MET A 112 1.20 4.62 7.89
CA MET A 112 0.85 3.48 8.70
C MET A 112 1.38 2.20 8.05
N GLN A 113 1.96 1.32 8.84
CA GLN A 113 2.43 0.02 8.38
C GLN A 113 1.56 -1.10 8.97
N GLY A 114 1.03 -1.93 8.11
CA GLY A 114 0.19 -3.08 8.47
C GLY A 114 0.16 -4.12 7.35
N ALA A 115 1.09 -4.02 6.41
CA ALA A 115 1.20 -4.88 5.24
C ALA A 115 -0.17 -5.06 4.55
N CYS A 116 -0.56 -6.29 4.23
CA CYS A 116 -1.82 -6.60 3.53
C CYS A 116 -3.08 -6.10 4.26
N ALA A 117 -3.03 -5.93 5.60
CA ALA A 117 -4.13 -5.39 6.39
C ALA A 117 -4.06 -3.84 6.54
N GLY A 118 -2.98 -3.21 6.07
CA GLY A 118 -2.71 -1.79 6.26
C GLY A 118 -3.82 -0.87 5.78
N PHE A 119 -4.44 -1.19 4.60
CA PHE A 119 -5.58 -0.42 4.11
C PHE A 119 -6.76 -0.44 5.10
N LEU A 120 -7.09 -1.60 5.66
CA LEU A 120 -8.21 -1.72 6.59
C LEU A 120 -7.92 -1.00 7.92
N TYR A 121 -6.68 -1.02 8.39
CA TYR A 121 -6.27 -0.27 9.57
C TYR A 121 -6.35 1.23 9.34
N ALA A 122 -5.88 1.71 8.19
CA ALA A 122 -5.95 3.12 7.82
C ALA A 122 -7.41 3.57 7.59
N LEU A 123 -8.24 2.71 6.99
CA LEU A 123 -9.66 2.97 6.76
C LEU A 123 -10.41 3.16 8.10
N GLU A 124 -10.23 2.25 9.06
CA GLU A 124 -10.84 2.38 10.38
C GLU A 124 -10.29 3.58 11.16
N THR A 125 -9.00 3.86 11.04
CA THR A 125 -8.39 5.06 11.64
C THR A 125 -9.03 6.33 11.08
N GLY A 126 -9.15 6.42 9.75
CA GLY A 126 -9.82 7.53 9.08
C GLY A 126 -11.31 7.66 9.46
N ALA A 127 -12.01 6.52 9.55
CA ALA A 127 -13.39 6.49 9.97
C ALA A 127 -13.57 7.01 11.42
N ASN A 128 -12.65 6.69 12.32
CA ASN A 128 -12.68 7.19 13.68
C ASN A 128 -12.41 8.71 13.76
N TYR A 129 -11.58 9.27 12.89
CA TYR A 129 -11.41 10.71 12.74
C TYR A 129 -12.73 11.38 12.34
N ILE A 130 -13.47 10.82 11.38
CA ILE A 130 -14.78 11.31 10.96
C ILE A 130 -15.80 11.16 12.11
N ARG A 131 -15.90 9.98 12.74
CA ARG A 131 -16.84 9.72 13.86
C ARG A 131 -16.61 10.61 15.07
N SER A 132 -15.38 11.09 15.27
CA SER A 132 -15.06 12.06 16.33
C SER A 132 -15.76 13.41 16.15
N GLY A 133 -16.29 13.70 14.95
CA GLY A 133 -16.88 14.97 14.58
C GLY A 133 -15.88 16.10 14.34
N ARG A 134 -14.58 15.84 14.53
CA ARG A 134 -13.52 16.86 14.38
C ARG A 134 -13.11 17.08 12.93
N TYR A 135 -13.10 16.02 12.12
CA TYR A 135 -12.67 16.06 10.72
C TYR A 135 -13.83 15.67 9.81
N LYS A 136 -13.88 16.29 8.63
CA LYS A 136 -14.96 16.10 7.65
C LYS A 136 -14.47 15.48 6.33
N LYS A 137 -13.20 15.64 6.01
CA LYS A 137 -12.60 15.10 4.78
C LYS A 137 -11.28 14.42 5.10
N VAL A 138 -11.30 13.08 5.06
CA VAL A 138 -10.14 12.24 5.31
C VAL A 138 -9.84 11.42 4.05
N VAL A 139 -8.64 11.57 3.50
CA VAL A 139 -8.14 10.75 2.40
C VAL A 139 -7.31 9.61 2.97
N VAL A 140 -7.64 8.38 2.60
CA VAL A 140 -6.86 7.18 2.90
C VAL A 140 -6.25 6.68 1.62
N VAL A 141 -4.93 6.63 1.57
CA VAL A 141 -4.13 6.10 0.46
C VAL A 141 -3.57 4.75 0.87
N SER A 142 -3.58 3.77 0.00
CA SER A 142 -2.87 2.51 0.25
C SER A 142 -2.27 1.96 -1.04
N GLY A 143 -1.06 1.46 -0.93
CA GLY A 143 -0.36 0.86 -2.06
C GLY A 143 1.06 0.49 -1.70
N ASP A 144 1.69 -0.22 -2.62
CA ASP A 144 3.08 -0.61 -2.49
C ASP A 144 3.78 -0.61 -3.86
N LYS A 145 5.07 -0.31 -3.82
CA LYS A 145 6.01 -0.61 -4.90
C LYS A 145 6.77 -1.89 -4.53
N MET A 146 6.08 -3.02 -4.63
CA MET A 146 6.65 -4.31 -4.25
C MET A 146 7.87 -4.70 -5.09
N THR A 147 7.97 -4.20 -6.33
CA THR A 147 9.13 -4.42 -7.19
C THR A 147 10.44 -3.88 -6.59
N ALA A 148 10.36 -2.90 -5.67
CA ALA A 148 11.53 -2.36 -4.98
C ALA A 148 12.16 -3.33 -3.96
N ILE A 149 11.38 -4.28 -3.45
CA ILE A 149 11.79 -5.24 -2.43
C ILE A 149 11.62 -6.71 -2.87
N THR A 150 11.35 -6.96 -4.15
CA THR A 150 11.22 -8.31 -4.71
C THR A 150 12.55 -8.77 -5.29
N ASP A 151 13.02 -9.94 -4.85
CA ASP A 151 14.18 -10.61 -5.46
C ASP A 151 13.74 -11.37 -6.71
N TYR A 152 14.15 -10.90 -7.88
CA TYR A 152 13.85 -11.55 -9.16
C TYR A 152 14.73 -12.79 -9.45
N THR A 153 15.56 -13.21 -8.49
CA THR A 153 16.25 -14.50 -8.51
C THR A 153 15.57 -15.55 -7.63
N ASP A 154 14.60 -15.13 -6.79
CA ASP A 154 13.82 -16.04 -5.95
C ASP A 154 12.49 -16.40 -6.61
N ARG A 155 12.38 -17.62 -7.13
CA ARG A 155 11.15 -18.14 -7.75
C ARG A 155 9.96 -18.25 -6.80
N SER A 156 10.18 -18.19 -5.48
CA SER A 156 9.11 -18.34 -4.49
C SER A 156 8.32 -17.04 -4.29
N THR A 157 8.94 -15.90 -4.56
CA THR A 157 8.36 -14.57 -4.31
C THR A 157 8.15 -13.75 -5.58
N CYS A 158 9.09 -13.80 -6.56
CA CYS A 158 9.02 -12.93 -7.74
C CYS A 158 7.76 -13.09 -8.61
N PRO A 159 7.05 -14.25 -8.65
CA PRO A 159 5.80 -14.34 -9.38
C PRO A 159 4.60 -13.68 -8.69
N LEU A 160 4.72 -13.29 -7.41
CA LEU A 160 3.57 -12.89 -6.59
C LEU A 160 3.23 -11.41 -6.66
N PHE A 161 4.25 -10.54 -6.73
CA PHE A 161 4.09 -9.12 -6.41
C PHE A 161 4.14 -8.21 -7.63
N GLY A 162 3.38 -7.13 -7.57
CA GLY A 162 3.40 -6.02 -8.50
C GLY A 162 3.19 -4.70 -7.75
N ASP A 163 3.06 -3.61 -8.49
CA ASP A 163 2.95 -2.25 -7.96
C ASP A 163 1.58 -1.66 -8.25
N GLY A 164 1.06 -0.89 -7.32
CA GLY A 164 -0.21 -0.20 -7.45
C GLY A 164 -0.55 0.64 -6.24
N CYS A 165 -1.48 1.56 -6.42
CA CYS A 165 -1.96 2.42 -5.35
C CYS A 165 -3.42 2.78 -5.54
N GLY A 166 -4.18 2.78 -4.45
CA GLY A 166 -5.56 3.25 -4.37
C GLY A 166 -5.72 4.36 -3.35
N ALA A 167 -6.78 5.15 -3.51
CA ALA A 167 -7.17 6.18 -2.55
C ALA A 167 -8.68 6.20 -2.37
N VAL A 168 -9.14 6.47 -1.15
CA VAL A 168 -10.55 6.70 -0.84
C VAL A 168 -10.73 8.01 -0.08
N LEU A 169 -11.85 8.69 -0.32
CA LEU A 169 -12.29 9.84 0.45
C LEU A 169 -13.36 9.38 1.45
N LEU A 170 -13.16 9.72 2.72
CA LEU A 170 -14.12 9.52 3.80
C LEU A 170 -14.74 10.85 4.18
N GLU A 171 -16.06 10.86 4.28
CA GLU A 171 -16.85 12.01 4.73
C GLU A 171 -17.89 11.58 5.77
N PRO A 172 -18.42 12.52 6.59
CA PRO A 172 -19.43 12.23 7.59
C PRO A 172 -20.80 11.97 6.96
N THR A 173 -21.56 11.08 7.57
CA THR A 173 -22.99 10.90 7.31
C THR A 173 -23.74 10.67 8.60
N THR A 174 -25.02 11.07 8.64
CA THR A 174 -25.97 10.76 9.72
C THR A 174 -26.90 9.60 9.32
N GLU A 175 -26.80 9.10 8.09
CA GLU A 175 -27.56 7.96 7.62
C GLU A 175 -26.94 6.65 8.14
N GLU A 176 -27.73 5.58 8.16
CA GLU A 176 -27.29 4.24 8.56
C GLU A 176 -26.57 3.51 7.40
N ILE A 177 -25.53 4.18 6.86
CA ILE A 177 -24.68 3.67 5.77
C ILE A 177 -23.21 3.89 6.10
N GLY A 178 -22.33 3.33 5.26
CA GLY A 178 -20.87 3.55 5.32
C GLY A 178 -20.15 2.42 6.04
N ILE A 179 -19.08 2.76 6.78
CA ILE A 179 -18.27 1.79 7.52
C ILE A 179 -18.98 1.48 8.83
N MET A 180 -19.75 0.36 8.85
CA MET A 180 -20.64 0.03 9.96
C MET A 180 -19.89 -0.64 11.11
N ASP A 181 -18.96 -1.56 10.80
CA ASP A 181 -18.18 -2.31 11.78
C ASP A 181 -16.87 -2.80 11.15
N THR A 182 -15.86 -3.06 11.99
CA THR A 182 -14.57 -3.61 11.58
C THR A 182 -14.07 -4.59 12.63
N ILE A 183 -13.46 -5.68 12.15
CA ILE A 183 -12.76 -6.65 13.00
C ILE A 183 -11.30 -6.68 12.54
N LEU A 184 -10.43 -6.05 13.31
CA LEU A 184 -9.01 -5.91 13.01
C LEU A 184 -8.18 -6.65 14.06
N ARG A 185 -7.29 -7.54 13.60
CA ARG A 185 -6.41 -8.32 14.48
C ARG A 185 -5.05 -8.48 13.85
N THR A 186 -4.04 -8.69 14.68
CA THR A 186 -2.68 -9.03 14.28
C THR A 186 -2.20 -10.20 15.12
N ASP A 187 -1.61 -11.20 14.47
CA ASP A 187 -0.89 -12.26 15.16
C ASP A 187 0.60 -12.17 14.79
N GLY A 188 1.42 -11.91 15.79
CA GLY A 188 2.87 -11.74 15.62
C GLY A 188 3.65 -13.05 15.60
N ILE A 189 3.01 -14.23 15.80
CA ILE A 189 3.73 -15.51 15.91
C ILE A 189 4.46 -15.88 14.61
N GLY A 190 3.93 -15.43 13.47
CA GLY A 190 4.45 -15.72 12.16
C GLY A 190 5.49 -14.71 11.62
N TYR A 191 5.96 -13.76 12.45
CA TYR A 191 6.77 -12.62 11.98
C TYR A 191 8.02 -13.01 11.19
N SER A 192 8.63 -14.17 11.47
CA SER A 192 9.84 -14.64 10.78
C SER A 192 9.58 -15.34 9.45
N HIS A 193 8.31 -15.66 9.14
CA HIS A 193 7.93 -16.40 7.93
C HIS A 193 7.58 -15.50 6.74
N LEU A 194 7.34 -14.21 7.00
CA LEU A 194 7.15 -13.18 5.98
C LEU A 194 7.83 -11.91 6.48
N ILE A 195 9.05 -11.65 6.02
CA ILE A 195 9.92 -10.62 6.58
C ILE A 195 10.90 -10.08 5.53
N MET A 196 11.26 -8.82 5.66
CA MET A 196 12.48 -8.25 5.10
C MET A 196 13.54 -8.22 6.22
N LYS A 197 14.58 -9.06 6.12
CA LYS A 197 15.50 -9.32 7.24
C LYS A 197 16.39 -8.14 7.58
N SER A 198 16.82 -7.39 6.57
CA SER A 198 17.70 -6.22 6.73
C SER A 198 17.04 -4.94 6.20
N GLY A 199 17.52 -3.79 6.66
CA GLY A 199 17.02 -2.46 6.29
C GLY A 199 16.33 -1.73 7.43
N GLY A 200 16.03 -2.42 8.54
CA GLY A 200 15.48 -1.82 9.76
C GLY A 200 16.55 -1.48 10.80
N SER A 201 16.12 -0.91 11.92
CA SER A 201 17.02 -0.48 13.02
C SER A 201 17.71 -1.62 13.76
N ALA A 202 17.10 -2.82 13.80
CA ALA A 202 17.68 -4.00 14.44
C ALA A 202 18.78 -4.61 13.55
N TYR A 203 18.61 -4.57 12.25
CA TYR A 203 19.53 -5.09 11.25
C TYR A 203 19.72 -4.06 10.14
N PRO A 204 20.54 -3.01 10.36
CA PRO A 204 20.82 -2.00 9.33
C PRO A 204 21.48 -2.64 8.08
N PRO A 205 21.29 -2.04 6.90
CA PRO A 205 21.90 -2.56 5.67
C PRO A 205 23.42 -2.45 5.74
N THR A 206 24.12 -3.51 5.35
CA THR A 206 25.56 -3.59 5.15
C THR A 206 25.87 -4.20 3.79
N HIS A 207 27.11 -4.13 3.34
CA HIS A 207 27.50 -4.84 2.11
C HIS A 207 27.17 -6.34 2.19
N GLU A 208 27.44 -6.97 3.34
CA GLU A 208 27.13 -8.38 3.56
C GLU A 208 25.64 -8.70 3.45
N THR A 209 24.77 -7.89 4.10
CA THR A 209 23.31 -8.13 4.03
C THR A 209 22.74 -7.87 2.64
N VAL A 210 23.33 -6.95 1.88
CA VAL A 210 22.96 -6.69 0.48
C VAL A 210 23.41 -7.85 -0.40
N ASP A 211 24.63 -8.33 -0.25
CA ASP A 211 25.17 -9.47 -1.02
C ASP A 211 24.40 -10.76 -0.70
N ASN A 212 23.89 -10.91 0.53
CA ASN A 212 23.04 -12.02 0.95
C ASN A 212 21.55 -11.84 0.59
N HIS A 213 21.17 -10.80 -0.15
CA HIS A 213 19.79 -10.50 -0.56
C HIS A 213 18.80 -10.27 0.61
N GLU A 214 19.28 -9.93 1.81
CA GLU A 214 18.47 -9.77 3.00
C GLU A 214 17.60 -8.50 3.00
N HIS A 215 17.85 -7.59 2.06
CA HIS A 215 17.06 -6.39 1.80
C HIS A 215 15.82 -6.63 0.92
N PHE A 216 15.60 -7.89 0.49
CA PHE A 216 14.39 -8.30 -0.21
C PHE A 216 13.40 -9.02 0.71
N VAL A 217 12.15 -9.08 0.29
CA VAL A 217 11.11 -9.81 1.01
C VAL A 217 11.40 -11.31 0.96
N TYR A 218 11.44 -11.92 2.15
CA TYR A 218 11.49 -13.38 2.32
C TYR A 218 10.11 -13.89 2.70
N GLN A 219 9.68 -15.00 2.09
CA GLN A 219 8.41 -15.66 2.41
C GLN A 219 8.60 -17.17 2.48
N ASP A 220 8.27 -17.76 3.63
CA ASP A 220 8.02 -19.20 3.74
C ASP A 220 6.60 -19.50 3.25
N GLY A 221 6.45 -19.71 1.95
CA GLY A 221 5.15 -19.87 1.32
C GLY A 221 4.34 -21.06 1.86
N ARG A 222 5.00 -22.13 2.36
CA ARG A 222 4.30 -23.28 2.94
C ARG A 222 3.68 -22.95 4.28
N TYR A 223 4.40 -22.21 5.11
CA TYR A 223 3.90 -21.78 6.41
C TYR A 223 2.78 -20.75 6.22
N VAL A 224 3.03 -19.69 5.46
CA VAL A 224 2.07 -18.60 5.21
C VAL A 224 0.77 -19.10 4.60
N PHE A 225 0.81 -20.09 3.69
CA PHE A 225 -0.40 -20.67 3.08
C PHE A 225 -1.24 -21.51 4.06
N LYS A 226 -0.60 -22.15 5.05
CA LYS A 226 -1.29 -23.04 6.01
C LYS A 226 -1.82 -22.31 7.22
N TYR A 227 -1.29 -21.13 7.51
CA TYR A 227 -1.67 -20.30 8.64
C TYR A 227 -2.95 -19.52 8.37
#